data_c1de51d000dfd9ab4434f4fd14642677
#
_entry.id   c1de51d000dfd9ab4434f4fd14642677
#
_cell.length_a   1.000
_cell.length_b   1.000
_cell.length_c   1.000
_cell.angle_alpha   90.00
_cell.angle_beta   90.00
_cell.angle_gamma   90.00
#
_symmetry.space_group_name_H-M   'P 1'
#
loop_
_entity.id
_entity.type
_entity.pdbx_description
1 polymer ?
#
loop_
_entity_poly.entity_id
_entity_poly.type
_entity_poly.pdbx_seq_one_letter_code
_entity_poly.pdbx_strand_id
1 'polypeptide(L)'
;MELKALSERGDQFRQIGGQAIRKLAECAAIADTICVWNEGDAPCDTPEALPPDLRLAAVPILMGPRNRLGGVLLGRLGEPFSQADLDLLKIAEAQLDSAVIQGYAYYELQQRNKELEVIFRIDRIRDKHLPFDEMLNTVLYQLRDVIEAEMGFIMLYNRAGQRLEMRAFTHDDLFRTSPYAEVVDRIANQTLDSATLTVHNDLEGDLSAVMCVPLILNEEILGVFGCANRRGMRGFTEEDRRLLNAIASQMDTAIFENLEQRRLREVLGRSVDRRVMERLLSTGEVGFLRGERIVASVLYCDIRGSTSLAEHTDPELLVEFINDYLAAMVDVILRHEGTVDKFVGDEVMALFGAPFPQTDHALRAVRAALEMQAAYQGVMDRWGERGVDRSPIGIGIATGELIAGEMGSEQRTNYTVIGRAANLGARICAVARGGQVLISPVSYTHLTLPTIYSV
;
A
#
# COMPACT_ATOMS: atom_id res chain seq x y z
N MET A 1 -0.95 35.96 -21.94
CA MET A 1 -0.32 35.66 -23.24
C MET A 1 1.17 35.91 -23.12
N GLU A 2 1.99 34.96 -23.51
CA GLU A 2 3.44 34.97 -23.33
C GLU A 2 4.11 35.07 -24.71
N LEU A 3 5.06 36.01 -24.88
CA LEU A 3 5.84 36.13 -26.11
C LEU A 3 6.89 35.00 -26.12
N LYS A 4 6.74 33.98 -26.99
CA LYS A 4 7.62 32.82 -27.01
C LYS A 4 8.77 32.84 -28.00
N ALA A 5 8.73 33.69 -29.01
CA ALA A 5 9.84 33.84 -29.96
C ALA A 5 9.87 35.23 -30.62
N LEU A 6 11.09 35.76 -30.81
CA LEU A 6 11.35 36.92 -31.60
C LEU A 6 12.44 36.59 -32.63
N SER A 7 12.31 37.04 -33.89
CA SER A 7 13.30 36.75 -34.93
C SER A 7 14.59 37.53 -34.69
N GLU A 8 15.73 37.02 -35.18
CA GLU A 8 17.07 37.67 -35.05
C GLU A 8 17.11 39.05 -35.70
N ARG A 9 16.27 39.35 -36.71
CA ARG A 9 16.11 40.69 -37.29
C ARG A 9 15.17 41.60 -36.51
N GLY A 10 14.67 41.14 -35.36
CA GLY A 10 13.74 41.88 -34.50
C GLY A 10 14.33 43.06 -33.76
N ASP A 11 15.63 43.35 -33.88
CA ASP A 11 16.25 44.52 -33.25
C ASP A 11 15.61 45.85 -33.68
N GLN A 12 15.10 45.92 -34.86
CA GLN A 12 14.34 47.10 -35.34
C GLN A 12 12.98 47.23 -34.62
N PHE A 13 12.38 46.11 -34.18
CA PHE A 13 11.13 46.09 -33.40
C PHE A 13 11.38 46.36 -31.91
N ARG A 14 12.60 46.24 -31.41
CA ARG A 14 12.95 46.64 -30.01
C ARG A 14 12.78 48.10 -29.72
N GLN A 15 12.72 48.93 -30.76
CA GLN A 15 12.40 50.37 -30.64
C GLN A 15 10.90 50.62 -30.42
N ILE A 16 10.06 49.63 -30.70
CA ILE A 16 8.63 49.66 -30.38
C ILE A 16 8.52 49.20 -28.93
N GLY A 17 7.97 50.03 -28.05
CA GLY A 17 7.86 49.73 -26.63
C GLY A 17 7.19 48.36 -26.37
N GLY A 18 7.65 47.65 -25.35
CA GLY A 18 7.18 46.30 -25.07
C GLY A 18 5.68 46.18 -24.82
N GLN A 19 5.00 47.26 -24.42
CA GLN A 19 3.55 47.32 -24.28
C GLN A 19 2.82 47.32 -25.62
N ALA A 20 3.37 48.08 -26.62
CA ALA A 20 2.80 48.13 -27.96
C ALA A 20 2.92 46.78 -28.67
N ILE A 21 4.06 46.08 -28.58
CA ILE A 21 4.26 44.72 -29.12
C ILE A 21 3.27 43.72 -28.48
N ARG A 22 3.06 43.82 -27.16
CA ARG A 22 2.14 42.92 -26.45
C ARG A 22 0.70 43.14 -26.92
N LYS A 23 0.23 44.39 -27.06
CA LYS A 23 -1.10 44.69 -27.58
C LYS A 23 -1.30 44.26 -29.03
N LEU A 24 -0.31 44.47 -29.90
CA LEU A 24 -0.36 44.00 -31.29
C LEU A 24 -0.40 42.47 -31.35
N ALA A 25 0.32 41.77 -30.48
CA ALA A 25 0.28 40.35 -30.39
C ALA A 25 -1.09 39.83 -29.89
N GLU A 26 -1.74 40.53 -28.97
CA GLU A 26 -3.11 40.26 -28.51
C GLU A 26 -4.11 40.46 -29.64
N CYS A 27 -3.99 41.49 -30.45
CA CYS A 27 -4.84 41.68 -31.63
C CYS A 27 -4.62 40.59 -32.66
N ALA A 28 -3.38 40.16 -32.90
CA ALA A 28 -3.07 39.03 -33.78
C ALA A 28 -3.69 37.72 -33.28
N ALA A 29 -3.71 37.48 -31.99
CA ALA A 29 -4.27 36.27 -31.37
C ALA A 29 -5.83 36.26 -31.40
N ILE A 30 -6.47 37.42 -31.51
CA ILE A 30 -7.94 37.55 -31.58
C ILE A 30 -8.44 37.43 -33.02
N ALA A 31 -7.59 37.62 -34.03
CA ALA A 31 -7.95 37.51 -35.42
C ALA A 31 -8.39 36.08 -35.76
N ASP A 32 -9.49 35.97 -36.51
CA ASP A 32 -10.02 34.69 -37.03
C ASP A 32 -9.43 34.32 -38.41
N THR A 33 -8.82 35.31 -39.06
CA THR A 33 -8.23 35.18 -40.40
C THR A 33 -6.98 36.05 -40.46
N ILE A 34 -6.16 35.84 -41.50
CA ILE A 34 -5.02 36.68 -41.77
C ILE A 34 -5.49 38.13 -41.97
N CYS A 35 -4.97 39.01 -41.14
CA CYS A 35 -5.22 40.47 -41.24
C CYS A 35 -3.95 41.18 -41.65
N VAL A 36 -4.07 42.17 -42.56
CA VAL A 36 -2.94 42.98 -43.02
C VAL A 36 -3.27 44.45 -42.87
N TRP A 37 -2.36 45.21 -42.34
CA TRP A 37 -2.43 46.66 -42.15
C TRP A 37 -1.28 47.32 -42.93
N ASN A 38 -1.61 47.92 -44.09
CA ASN A 38 -0.67 48.53 -45.00
C ASN A 38 -0.56 50.04 -44.88
N GLU A 39 -1.50 50.70 -44.21
CA GLU A 39 -1.51 52.13 -43.94
C GLU A 39 -1.44 52.33 -42.44
N GLY A 40 -0.71 53.32 -41.96
CA GLY A 40 -0.28 53.57 -40.57
C GLY A 40 -1.29 53.49 -39.43
N ASP A 41 -2.47 52.89 -39.63
CA ASP A 41 -3.45 52.65 -38.60
C ASP A 41 -3.08 51.40 -37.82
N ALA A 42 -2.86 51.54 -36.53
CA ALA A 42 -2.67 50.40 -35.64
C ALA A 42 -3.98 49.57 -35.56
N PRO A 43 -3.92 48.23 -35.56
CA PRO A 43 -5.10 47.37 -35.46
C PRO A 43 -5.83 47.47 -34.13
N CYS A 44 -5.27 48.16 -33.17
CA CYS A 44 -5.79 48.37 -31.81
C CYS A 44 -5.16 49.64 -31.20
N ASP A 45 -5.82 50.18 -30.17
CA ASP A 45 -5.31 51.31 -29.39
C ASP A 45 -3.98 50.95 -28.74
N THR A 46 -2.87 51.24 -29.40
CA THR A 46 -1.52 51.11 -28.86
C THR A 46 -1.15 52.37 -28.09
N PRO A 47 -0.53 52.27 -26.93
CA PRO A 47 -0.16 53.43 -26.11
C PRO A 47 0.99 54.29 -26.75
N GLU A 48 1.64 53.80 -27.77
CA GLU A 48 2.78 54.42 -28.42
C GLU A 48 2.51 54.57 -29.94
N ALA A 49 2.97 55.65 -30.54
CA ALA A 49 2.88 55.87 -31.99
C ALA A 49 3.79 54.84 -32.70
N LEU A 50 3.20 54.05 -33.60
CA LEU A 50 3.96 53.16 -34.46
C LEU A 50 4.68 53.93 -35.55
N PRO A 51 5.84 53.44 -36.04
CA PRO A 51 6.50 54.07 -37.19
C PRO A 51 5.57 54.17 -38.39
N PRO A 52 5.50 55.29 -39.09
CA PRO A 52 4.54 55.50 -40.21
C PRO A 52 4.76 54.57 -41.40
N ASP A 53 5.99 54.05 -41.54
CA ASP A 53 6.35 53.07 -42.58
C ASP A 53 6.15 51.62 -42.17
N LEU A 54 5.69 51.35 -40.93
CA LEU A 54 5.48 50.01 -40.46
C LEU A 54 4.22 49.40 -41.08
N ARG A 55 4.39 48.25 -41.72
CA ARG A 55 3.33 47.42 -42.23
C ARG A 55 3.26 46.16 -41.39
N LEU A 56 2.05 45.73 -41.03
CA LEU A 56 1.84 44.58 -40.13
C LEU A 56 0.96 43.52 -40.83
N ALA A 57 1.26 42.25 -40.55
CA ALA A 57 0.39 41.13 -40.89
C ALA A 57 0.27 40.25 -39.67
N ALA A 58 -0.95 39.90 -39.30
CA ALA A 58 -1.26 38.93 -38.25
C ALA A 58 -1.74 37.65 -38.87
N VAL A 59 -1.09 36.57 -38.50
CA VAL A 59 -1.45 35.20 -38.90
C VAL A 59 -1.92 34.46 -37.64
N PRO A 60 -3.22 34.08 -37.53
CA PRO A 60 -3.72 33.35 -36.40
C PRO A 60 -3.16 31.92 -36.40
N ILE A 61 -3.05 31.30 -35.20
CA ILE A 61 -2.78 29.88 -35.04
C ILE A 61 -4.01 29.27 -34.42
N LEU A 62 -4.70 28.41 -35.17
CA LEU A 62 -5.99 27.86 -34.79
C LEU A 62 -5.92 26.35 -34.62
N MET A 63 -6.61 25.82 -33.60
CA MET A 63 -6.89 24.40 -33.43
C MET A 63 -8.37 24.13 -33.68
N GLY A 64 -8.74 24.08 -34.95
CA GLY A 64 -10.14 24.00 -35.40
C GLY A 64 -10.86 25.37 -35.30
N PRO A 65 -12.17 25.42 -35.63
CA PRO A 65 -12.88 26.68 -35.94
C PRO A 65 -13.15 27.57 -34.71
N ARG A 66 -12.89 27.14 -33.48
CA ARG A 66 -13.21 27.91 -32.28
C ARG A 66 -12.11 27.97 -31.24
N ASN A 67 -11.01 27.24 -31.42
CA ASN A 67 -9.94 27.18 -30.43
C ASN A 67 -8.69 27.91 -30.96
N ARG A 68 -8.44 29.10 -30.41
CA ARG A 68 -7.29 29.93 -30.73
C ARG A 68 -6.11 29.60 -29.84
N LEU A 69 -5.01 29.17 -30.42
CA LEU A 69 -3.78 28.83 -29.69
C LEU A 69 -2.85 30.05 -29.57
N GLY A 70 -2.93 30.99 -30.51
CA GLY A 70 -2.08 32.16 -30.54
C GLY A 70 -2.10 32.86 -31.89
N GLY A 71 -1.08 33.64 -32.18
CA GLY A 71 -0.90 34.29 -33.47
C GLY A 71 0.55 34.70 -33.71
N VAL A 72 0.93 34.74 -34.95
CA VAL A 72 2.22 35.27 -35.41
C VAL A 72 2.01 36.70 -35.94
N LEU A 73 2.76 37.64 -35.41
CA LEU A 73 2.78 39.00 -35.90
C LEU A 73 4.04 39.22 -36.75
N LEU A 74 3.86 39.64 -37.98
CA LEU A 74 4.94 39.98 -38.89
C LEU A 74 4.93 41.50 -39.13
N GLY A 75 6.12 42.08 -39.11
CA GLY A 75 6.32 43.50 -39.38
C GLY A 75 7.28 43.71 -40.56
N ARG A 76 6.98 44.69 -41.41
CA ARG A 76 7.82 45.13 -42.52
C ARG A 76 7.86 46.67 -42.53
N LEU A 77 9.00 47.23 -42.81
CA LEU A 77 9.15 48.67 -43.05
C LEU A 77 9.19 48.96 -44.55
N GLY A 78 8.48 49.97 -44.98
CA GLY A 78 8.47 50.43 -46.35
C GLY A 78 7.36 49.82 -47.18
N GLU A 79 7.65 48.84 -48.02
CA GLU A 79 6.69 48.29 -49.02
C GLU A 79 5.48 47.60 -48.35
N PRO A 80 4.25 47.84 -48.89
CA PRO A 80 3.07 47.18 -48.36
C PRO A 80 3.07 45.68 -48.68
N PHE A 81 2.31 44.88 -47.89
CA PHE A 81 2.07 43.47 -48.19
C PHE A 81 1.24 43.34 -49.47
N SER A 82 1.78 42.62 -50.45
CA SER A 82 1.15 42.37 -51.74
C SER A 82 0.21 41.15 -51.68
N GLN A 83 -0.59 40.95 -52.75
CA GLN A 83 -1.42 39.74 -52.88
C GLN A 83 -0.58 38.45 -52.88
N ALA A 84 0.61 38.46 -53.46
CA ALA A 84 1.53 37.34 -53.42
C ALA A 84 2.05 37.03 -51.97
N ASP A 85 2.28 38.08 -51.16
CA ASP A 85 2.62 37.93 -49.73
C ASP A 85 1.44 37.25 -48.97
N LEU A 86 0.19 37.70 -49.26
CA LEU A 86 -1.00 37.10 -48.62
C LEU A 86 -1.16 35.61 -48.97
N ASP A 87 -0.90 35.21 -50.20
CA ASP A 87 -1.00 33.81 -50.63
C ASP A 87 0.09 32.96 -49.96
N LEU A 88 1.31 33.51 -49.79
CA LEU A 88 2.37 32.88 -49.00
C LEU A 88 2.00 32.76 -47.49
N LEU A 89 1.37 33.80 -46.94
CA LEU A 89 0.94 33.79 -45.53
C LEU A 89 -0.14 32.74 -45.27
N LYS A 90 -1.08 32.51 -46.24
CA LYS A 90 -2.06 31.43 -46.13
C LYS A 90 -1.43 30.04 -46.13
N ILE A 91 -0.39 29.83 -46.95
CA ILE A 91 0.36 28.57 -46.94
C ILE A 91 1.10 28.40 -45.61
N ALA A 92 1.72 29.49 -45.12
CA ALA A 92 2.43 29.48 -43.85
C ALA A 92 1.48 29.23 -42.66
N GLU A 93 0.27 29.82 -42.66
CA GLU A 93 -0.78 29.57 -41.67
C GLU A 93 -1.10 28.09 -41.56
N ALA A 94 -1.43 27.46 -42.71
CA ALA A 94 -1.75 26.04 -42.73
C ALA A 94 -0.62 25.12 -42.23
N GLN A 95 0.63 25.49 -42.53
CA GLN A 95 1.82 24.76 -42.02
C GLN A 95 2.04 24.99 -40.55
N LEU A 96 1.86 26.20 -40.05
CA LEU A 96 2.00 26.56 -38.62
C LEU A 96 0.92 25.84 -37.79
N ASP A 97 -0.32 25.88 -38.24
CA ASP A 97 -1.41 25.18 -37.56
C ASP A 97 -1.13 23.67 -37.46
N SER A 98 -0.71 23.06 -38.57
CA SER A 98 -0.34 21.63 -38.56
C SER A 98 0.83 21.34 -37.61
N ALA A 99 1.88 22.14 -37.66
CA ALA A 99 3.07 21.94 -36.81
C ALA A 99 2.76 22.13 -35.31
N VAL A 100 1.96 23.13 -34.96
CA VAL A 100 1.56 23.40 -33.58
C VAL A 100 0.63 22.32 -33.05
N ILE A 101 -0.36 21.88 -33.86
CA ILE A 101 -1.25 20.77 -33.48
C ILE A 101 -0.46 19.49 -33.25
N GLN A 102 0.46 19.15 -34.16
CA GLN A 102 1.31 17.96 -34.01
C GLN A 102 2.20 18.07 -32.77
N GLY A 103 2.80 19.24 -32.51
CA GLY A 103 3.62 19.48 -31.33
C GLY A 103 2.81 19.32 -30.03
N TYR A 104 1.59 19.84 -30.00
CA TYR A 104 0.69 19.69 -28.84
C TYR A 104 0.25 18.24 -28.62
N ALA A 105 -0.16 17.56 -29.69
CA ALA A 105 -0.54 16.15 -29.63
C ALA A 105 0.63 15.25 -29.18
N TYR A 106 1.83 15.53 -29.68
CA TYR A 106 3.03 14.81 -29.27
C TYR A 106 3.37 15.03 -27.78
N TYR A 107 3.28 16.28 -27.31
CA TYR A 107 3.48 16.60 -25.90
C TYR A 107 2.46 15.91 -25.00
N GLU A 108 1.17 15.96 -25.37
CA GLU A 108 0.10 15.29 -24.61
C GLU A 108 0.28 13.77 -24.60
N LEU A 109 0.71 13.19 -25.72
CA LEU A 109 1.02 11.76 -25.81
C LEU A 109 2.22 11.38 -24.89
N GLN A 110 3.26 12.19 -24.86
CA GLN A 110 4.40 11.96 -23.96
C GLN A 110 3.99 12.00 -22.50
N GLN A 111 3.13 12.94 -22.10
CA GLN A 111 2.61 13.03 -20.74
C GLN A 111 1.80 11.79 -20.37
N ARG A 112 0.89 11.38 -21.24
CA ARG A 112 0.12 10.15 -21.04
C ARG A 112 1.00 8.90 -20.94
N ASN A 113 2.05 8.82 -21.74
CA ASN A 113 2.98 7.69 -21.67
C ASN A 113 3.72 7.65 -20.32
N LYS A 114 4.14 8.80 -19.77
CA LYS A 114 4.74 8.87 -18.42
C LYS A 114 3.77 8.39 -17.36
N GLU A 115 2.52 8.85 -17.39
CA GLU A 115 1.48 8.39 -16.44
C GLU A 115 1.28 6.87 -16.52
N LEU A 116 1.13 6.32 -17.73
CA LEU A 116 0.97 4.88 -17.93
C LEU A 116 2.20 4.08 -17.45
N GLU A 117 3.40 4.56 -17.71
CA GLU A 117 4.62 3.90 -17.23
C GLU A 117 4.66 3.77 -15.71
N VAL A 118 4.22 4.80 -15.00
CA VAL A 118 4.13 4.78 -13.54
C VAL A 118 3.10 3.78 -13.06
N ILE A 119 1.92 3.76 -13.67
CA ILE A 119 0.86 2.79 -13.36
C ILE A 119 1.42 1.36 -13.50
N PHE A 120 2.06 1.04 -14.61
CA PHE A 120 2.68 -0.27 -14.83
C PHE A 120 3.76 -0.62 -13.80
N ARG A 121 4.53 0.38 -13.35
CA ARG A 121 5.55 0.15 -12.31
C ARG A 121 4.92 -0.20 -10.97
N ILE A 122 3.84 0.48 -10.57
CA ILE A 122 3.12 0.21 -9.33
C ILE A 122 2.47 -1.18 -9.37
N ASP A 123 1.79 -1.53 -10.48
CA ASP A 123 1.20 -2.85 -10.68
C ASP A 123 2.24 -3.97 -10.54
N ARG A 124 3.41 -3.81 -11.14
CA ARG A 124 4.50 -4.78 -11.01
C ARG A 124 5.04 -4.92 -9.57
N ILE A 125 4.97 -3.87 -8.76
CA ILE A 125 5.34 -3.94 -7.34
C ILE A 125 4.27 -4.71 -6.57
N ARG A 126 3.00 -4.42 -6.82
CA ARG A 126 1.86 -5.12 -6.23
C ARG A 126 1.92 -6.63 -6.49
N ASP A 127 2.20 -7.03 -7.73
CA ASP A 127 2.27 -8.43 -8.14
C ASP A 127 3.43 -9.21 -7.49
N LYS A 128 4.44 -8.53 -6.93
CA LYS A 128 5.55 -9.18 -6.21
C LYS A 128 5.18 -9.70 -4.82
N HIS A 129 3.96 -9.42 -4.33
CA HIS A 129 3.48 -9.83 -3.01
C HIS A 129 4.45 -9.52 -1.87
N LEU A 130 5.11 -8.36 -1.93
CA LEU A 130 6.05 -7.90 -0.91
C LEU A 130 5.35 -7.68 0.44
N PRO A 131 6.08 -7.82 1.57
CA PRO A 131 5.59 -7.34 2.85
C PRO A 131 5.16 -5.87 2.77
N PHE A 132 4.11 -5.49 3.50
CA PHE A 132 3.47 -4.17 3.36
C PHE A 132 4.44 -2.99 3.45
N ASP A 133 5.29 -2.99 4.47
CA ASP A 133 6.25 -1.89 4.69
C ASP A 133 7.35 -1.88 3.60
N GLU A 134 7.74 -3.02 3.07
CA GLU A 134 8.67 -3.14 1.94
C GLU A 134 8.03 -2.67 0.64
N MET A 135 6.75 -2.99 0.42
CA MET A 135 5.95 -2.49 -0.70
C MET A 135 5.87 -0.96 -0.66
N LEU A 136 5.50 -0.37 0.49
CA LEU A 136 5.41 1.09 0.65
C LEU A 136 6.74 1.77 0.34
N ASN A 137 7.84 1.26 0.87
CA ASN A 137 9.18 1.81 0.61
C ASN A 137 9.54 1.69 -0.89
N THR A 138 9.31 0.52 -1.49
CA THR A 138 9.63 0.29 -2.92
C THR A 138 8.86 1.26 -3.81
N VAL A 139 7.56 1.43 -3.54
CA VAL A 139 6.71 2.38 -4.26
C VAL A 139 7.21 3.80 -4.04
N LEU A 140 7.47 4.19 -2.80
CA LEU A 140 7.92 5.53 -2.46
C LEU A 140 9.20 5.93 -3.20
N TYR A 141 10.23 5.05 -3.23
CA TYR A 141 11.47 5.33 -3.94
C TYR A 141 11.27 5.51 -5.44
N GLN A 142 10.46 4.65 -6.07
CA GLN A 142 10.18 4.75 -7.50
C GLN A 142 9.39 6.03 -7.84
N LEU A 143 8.42 6.40 -7.02
CA LEU A 143 7.60 7.57 -7.26
C LEU A 143 8.37 8.87 -7.04
N ARG A 144 9.20 8.94 -6.01
CA ARG A 144 10.12 10.06 -5.80
C ARG A 144 10.95 10.34 -7.05
N ASP A 145 11.50 9.27 -7.67
CA ASP A 145 12.35 9.42 -8.85
C ASP A 145 11.56 9.84 -10.10
N VAL A 146 10.32 9.39 -10.26
CA VAL A 146 9.45 9.79 -11.37
C VAL A 146 9.01 11.26 -11.28
N ILE A 147 8.69 11.73 -10.06
CA ILE A 147 8.34 13.14 -9.81
C ILE A 147 9.59 14.02 -9.79
N GLU A 148 10.79 13.39 -9.81
CA GLU A 148 12.08 14.06 -9.65
C GLU A 148 12.16 14.85 -8.33
N ALA A 149 11.54 14.34 -7.28
CA ALA A 149 11.64 14.92 -5.95
C ALA A 149 12.93 14.48 -5.25
N GLU A 150 13.44 15.31 -4.34
CA GLU A 150 14.58 14.94 -3.50
C GLU A 150 14.16 13.97 -2.42
N MET A 151 12.99 14.20 -1.83
CA MET A 151 12.48 13.45 -0.70
C MET A 151 11.03 13.02 -0.94
N GLY A 152 10.62 11.92 -0.31
CA GLY A 152 9.25 11.45 -0.32
C GLY A 152 8.89 10.81 1.02
N PHE A 153 7.60 10.80 1.34
CA PHE A 153 7.06 10.21 2.55
C PHE A 153 5.63 9.69 2.37
N ILE A 154 5.27 8.70 3.16
CA ILE A 154 3.92 8.15 3.25
C ILE A 154 3.53 8.11 4.73
N MET A 155 2.41 8.74 5.06
CA MET A 155 1.81 8.69 6.38
C MET A 155 0.45 8.01 6.29
N LEU A 156 0.19 7.04 7.15
CA LEU A 156 -1.10 6.33 7.20
C LEU A 156 -1.68 6.42 8.60
N TYR A 157 -3.00 6.38 8.70
CA TYR A 157 -3.68 6.26 9.98
C TYR A 157 -3.34 4.93 10.64
N ASN A 158 -3.16 4.96 11.96
CA ASN A 158 -2.97 3.75 12.75
C ASN A 158 -4.24 2.88 12.74
N ARG A 159 -4.14 1.64 13.25
CA ARG A 159 -5.26 0.68 13.29
C ARG A 159 -6.52 1.20 14.01
N ALA A 160 -6.37 2.14 14.93
CA ALA A 160 -7.48 2.77 15.65
C ALA A 160 -8.08 3.97 14.90
N GLY A 161 -7.49 4.38 13.74
CA GLY A 161 -7.91 5.54 12.96
C GLY A 161 -7.71 6.89 13.67
N GLN A 162 -6.96 6.91 14.78
CA GLN A 162 -6.89 8.08 15.67
C GLN A 162 -5.62 8.92 15.45
N ARG A 163 -4.57 8.34 14.87
CA ARG A 163 -3.29 9.02 14.70
C ARG A 163 -2.65 8.71 13.35
N LEU A 164 -2.19 9.78 12.69
CA LEU A 164 -1.40 9.70 11.48
C LEU A 164 0.06 9.31 11.85
N GLU A 165 0.57 8.25 11.25
CA GLU A 165 1.89 7.71 11.52
C GLU A 165 2.73 7.67 10.24
N MET A 166 4.00 8.10 10.34
CA MET A 166 4.96 7.97 9.25
C MET A 166 5.28 6.49 9.01
N ARG A 167 4.94 5.98 7.84
CA ARG A 167 5.12 4.55 7.47
C ARG A 167 6.28 4.30 6.52
N ALA A 168 6.53 5.23 5.61
CA ALA A 168 7.66 5.18 4.69
C ALA A 168 8.23 6.57 4.45
N PHE A 169 9.55 6.69 4.32
CA PHE A 169 10.25 7.95 4.07
C PHE A 169 11.61 7.67 3.42
N THR A 170 12.10 8.63 2.65
CA THR A 170 13.40 8.49 1.96
C THR A 170 14.57 9.10 2.74
N HIS A 171 14.31 10.00 3.71
CA HIS A 171 15.32 10.69 4.54
C HIS A 171 14.84 10.75 6.00
N ASP A 172 15.45 9.94 6.87
CA ASP A 172 15.04 9.76 8.28
C ASP A 172 15.20 11.05 9.11
N ASP A 173 16.35 11.71 8.97
CA ASP A 173 16.71 12.84 9.82
C ASP A 173 15.81 14.07 9.62
N LEU A 174 15.31 14.29 8.40
CA LEU A 174 14.47 15.44 8.07
C LEU A 174 13.02 15.30 8.56
N PHE A 175 12.49 14.08 8.57
CA PHE A 175 11.08 13.85 8.90
C PHE A 175 10.81 13.50 10.36
N ARG A 176 11.84 13.08 11.13
CA ARG A 176 11.66 12.67 12.52
C ARG A 176 12.20 13.65 13.57
N THR A 177 13.27 14.37 13.27
CA THR A 177 14.04 15.12 14.28
C THR A 177 14.25 16.59 13.97
N SER A 178 13.86 17.07 12.79
CA SER A 178 14.10 18.45 12.37
C SER A 178 12.86 19.34 12.59
N PRO A 179 13.02 20.69 12.61
CA PRO A 179 11.89 21.61 12.64
C PRO A 179 10.96 21.47 11.43
N TYR A 180 11.40 20.78 10.38
CA TYR A 180 10.61 20.50 9.18
C TYR A 180 9.54 19.42 9.39
N ALA A 181 9.69 18.55 10.39
CA ALA A 181 8.68 17.56 10.75
C ALA A 181 7.33 18.22 11.07
N GLU A 182 7.34 19.32 11.83
CA GLU A 182 6.12 20.08 12.16
C GLU A 182 5.48 20.72 10.93
N VAL A 183 6.30 21.17 9.97
CA VAL A 183 5.81 21.77 8.71
C VAL A 183 5.16 20.69 7.84
N VAL A 184 5.81 19.53 7.72
CA VAL A 184 5.27 18.38 6.96
C VAL A 184 3.99 17.87 7.60
N ASP A 185 3.94 17.70 8.92
CA ASP A 185 2.74 17.26 9.65
C ASP A 185 1.57 18.25 9.46
N ARG A 186 1.84 19.56 9.52
CA ARG A 186 0.82 20.59 9.27
C ARG A 186 0.27 20.52 7.85
N ILE A 187 1.13 20.40 6.82
CA ILE A 187 0.71 20.32 5.43
C ILE A 187 -0.03 19.00 5.17
N ALA A 188 0.42 17.90 5.75
CA ALA A 188 -0.26 16.61 5.67
C ALA A 188 -1.68 16.68 6.24
N ASN A 189 -1.85 17.25 7.44
CA ASN A 189 -3.16 17.44 8.05
C ASN A 189 -4.05 18.37 7.21
N GLN A 190 -3.51 19.47 6.68
CA GLN A 190 -4.25 20.37 5.78
C GLN A 190 -4.74 19.62 4.52
N THR A 191 -3.92 18.74 3.96
CA THR A 191 -4.26 17.89 2.80
C THR A 191 -5.40 16.93 3.14
N LEU A 192 -5.38 16.33 4.33
CA LEU A 192 -6.42 15.42 4.81
C LEU A 192 -7.73 16.16 5.08
N ASP A 193 -7.68 17.32 5.73
CA ASP A 193 -8.86 18.16 6.04
C ASP A 193 -9.56 18.65 4.78
N SER A 194 -8.79 19.01 3.74
CA SER A 194 -9.34 19.47 2.45
C SER A 194 -9.74 18.32 1.53
N ALA A 195 -9.26 17.10 1.80
CA ALA A 195 -9.39 15.92 0.94
C ALA A 195 -8.95 16.19 -0.52
N THR A 196 -8.01 17.11 -0.72
CA THR A 196 -7.49 17.52 -2.03
C THR A 196 -5.98 17.63 -2.01
N LEU A 197 -5.34 17.50 -3.18
CA LEU A 197 -3.91 17.71 -3.32
C LEU A 197 -3.53 19.15 -2.96
N THR A 198 -2.55 19.31 -2.08
CA THR A 198 -1.99 20.61 -1.66
C THR A 198 -0.55 20.76 -2.14
N VAL A 199 -0.18 22.00 -2.51
CA VAL A 199 1.18 22.35 -2.94
C VAL A 199 1.62 23.65 -2.26
N HIS A 200 2.80 23.62 -1.68
CA HIS A 200 3.47 24.78 -1.10
C HIS A 200 4.86 24.88 -1.75
N ASN A 201 5.07 25.92 -2.57
CA ASN A 201 6.30 26.13 -3.35
C ASN A 201 7.24 27.21 -2.78
N ASP A 202 6.79 27.93 -1.74
CA ASP A 202 7.50 29.08 -1.18
C ASP A 202 7.79 28.90 0.31
N LEU A 203 8.32 27.72 0.67
CA LEU A 203 8.76 27.44 2.04
C LEU A 203 10.19 27.96 2.26
N GLU A 204 10.51 28.35 3.49
CA GLU A 204 11.81 28.86 3.88
C GLU A 204 12.76 27.75 4.35
N GLY A 205 14.04 27.85 4.03
CA GLY A 205 15.10 26.94 4.46
C GLY A 205 15.37 25.80 3.47
N ASP A 206 15.85 24.67 3.96
CA ASP A 206 16.19 23.50 3.13
C ASP A 206 14.95 22.78 2.58
N LEU A 207 13.78 23.00 3.19
CA LEU A 207 12.49 22.53 2.70
C LEU A 207 11.84 23.66 1.90
N SER A 208 12.17 23.75 0.61
CA SER A 208 11.69 24.83 -0.27
C SER A 208 10.29 24.59 -0.83
N ALA A 209 9.88 23.34 -1.01
CA ALA A 209 8.58 22.99 -1.54
C ALA A 209 8.09 21.64 -1.00
N VAL A 210 6.78 21.55 -0.75
CA VAL A 210 6.10 20.29 -0.36
C VAL A 210 4.83 20.15 -1.18
N MET A 211 4.60 18.96 -1.68
CA MET A 211 3.39 18.59 -2.38
C MET A 211 2.84 17.30 -1.74
N CYS A 212 1.57 17.35 -1.32
CA CYS A 212 0.88 16.25 -0.66
C CYS A 212 -0.42 15.90 -1.36
N VAL A 213 -0.76 14.63 -1.41
CA VAL A 213 -2.03 14.12 -1.91
C VAL A 213 -2.65 13.19 -0.89
N PRO A 214 -3.97 13.29 -0.61
CA PRO A 214 -4.63 12.36 0.28
C PRO A 214 -4.76 10.99 -0.39
N LEU A 215 -4.59 9.94 0.39
CA LEU A 215 -4.87 8.55 -0.01
C LEU A 215 -6.29 8.23 0.42
N ILE A 216 -7.21 8.12 -0.54
CA ILE A 216 -8.64 7.95 -0.30
C ILE A 216 -9.18 6.79 -1.12
N LEU A 217 -9.80 5.83 -0.45
CA LEU A 217 -10.49 4.73 -1.12
C LEU A 217 -11.86 4.48 -0.50
N ASN A 218 -12.90 4.32 -1.34
CA ASN A 218 -14.28 4.07 -0.91
C ASN A 218 -14.77 5.08 0.16
N GLU A 219 -14.46 6.36 -0.02
CA GLU A 219 -14.78 7.47 0.89
C GLU A 219 -14.04 7.41 2.25
N GLU A 220 -13.14 6.45 2.45
CA GLU A 220 -12.31 6.34 3.64
C GLU A 220 -10.92 6.93 3.38
N ILE A 221 -10.48 7.82 4.28
CA ILE A 221 -9.15 8.43 4.21
C ILE A 221 -8.15 7.48 4.87
N LEU A 222 -7.25 6.92 4.07
CA LEU A 222 -6.19 6.01 4.52
C LEU A 222 -4.97 6.76 5.08
N GLY A 223 -4.69 7.96 4.55
CA GLY A 223 -3.53 8.75 4.91
C GLY A 223 -3.13 9.76 3.86
N VAL A 224 -1.84 10.06 3.77
CA VAL A 224 -1.28 11.02 2.84
C VAL A 224 0.02 10.51 2.22
N PHE A 225 0.20 10.78 0.93
CA PHE A 225 1.47 10.64 0.23
C PHE A 225 2.02 12.03 -0.09
N GLY A 226 3.30 12.26 0.20
CA GLY A 226 3.93 13.54 -0.01
C GLY A 226 5.31 13.44 -0.63
N CYS A 227 5.68 14.51 -1.36
CA CYS A 227 7.00 14.74 -1.90
C CYS A 227 7.49 16.11 -1.46
N ALA A 228 8.81 16.23 -1.25
CA ALA A 228 9.44 17.48 -0.87
C ALA A 228 10.64 17.75 -1.78
N ASN A 229 10.82 19.02 -2.08
CA ASN A 229 11.86 19.58 -2.95
C ASN A 229 11.91 18.97 -4.37
N ARG A 230 11.66 19.79 -5.36
CA ARG A 230 11.79 19.40 -6.77
C ARG A 230 13.25 19.53 -7.21
N ARG A 231 13.85 18.48 -7.77
CA ARG A 231 15.23 18.53 -8.28
C ARG A 231 15.37 19.54 -9.41
N GLY A 232 16.33 20.44 -9.29
CA GLY A 232 16.65 21.44 -10.32
C GLY A 232 15.62 22.55 -10.52
N MET A 233 14.54 22.60 -9.72
CA MET A 233 13.51 23.64 -9.75
C MET A 233 13.14 24.09 -8.33
N ARG A 234 12.64 25.34 -8.19
CA ARG A 234 12.24 25.87 -6.87
C ARG A 234 10.90 25.33 -6.34
N GLY A 235 10.11 24.63 -7.16
CA GLY A 235 8.80 24.15 -6.76
C GLY A 235 8.20 23.14 -7.73
N PHE A 236 7.09 22.56 -7.32
CA PHE A 236 6.33 21.58 -8.11
C PHE A 236 5.42 22.28 -9.13
N THR A 237 5.31 21.69 -10.33
CA THR A 237 4.53 22.18 -11.46
C THR A 237 3.12 21.56 -11.50
N GLU A 238 2.25 22.07 -12.39
CA GLU A 238 0.96 21.43 -12.68
C GLU A 238 1.10 20.02 -13.28
N GLU A 239 2.20 19.74 -13.97
CA GLU A 239 2.53 18.42 -14.48
C GLU A 239 2.83 17.46 -13.32
N ASP A 240 3.65 17.87 -12.35
CA ASP A 240 3.96 17.09 -11.16
C ASP A 240 2.69 16.81 -10.33
N ARG A 241 1.76 17.78 -10.23
CA ARG A 241 0.46 17.61 -9.56
C ARG A 241 -0.41 16.53 -10.20
N ARG A 242 -0.53 16.55 -11.55
CA ARG A 242 -1.30 15.54 -12.29
C ARG A 242 -0.70 14.16 -12.10
N LEU A 243 0.61 14.07 -12.20
CA LEU A 243 1.35 12.82 -12.02
C LEU A 243 1.17 12.28 -10.60
N LEU A 244 1.29 13.12 -9.57
CA LEU A 244 1.09 12.70 -8.18
C LEU A 244 -0.34 12.19 -7.93
N ASN A 245 -1.35 12.85 -8.49
CA ASN A 245 -2.75 12.39 -8.38
C ASN A 245 -2.95 11.01 -9.04
N ALA A 246 -2.40 10.81 -10.24
CA ALA A 246 -2.49 9.51 -10.92
C ALA A 246 -1.83 8.40 -10.10
N ILE A 247 -0.67 8.70 -9.52
CA ILE A 247 0.06 7.80 -8.63
C ILE A 247 -0.77 7.47 -7.37
N ALA A 248 -1.32 8.48 -6.70
CA ALA A 248 -2.11 8.29 -5.48
C ALA A 248 -3.29 7.35 -5.71
N SER A 249 -4.02 7.53 -6.81
CA SER A 249 -5.15 6.67 -7.18
C SER A 249 -4.75 5.19 -7.35
N GLN A 250 -3.55 4.90 -7.84
CA GLN A 250 -3.04 3.53 -7.94
C GLN A 250 -2.55 3.00 -6.59
N MET A 251 -1.94 3.86 -5.79
CA MET A 251 -1.51 3.52 -4.43
C MET A 251 -2.69 3.20 -3.51
N ASP A 252 -3.79 3.95 -3.60
CA ASP A 252 -5.01 3.71 -2.83
C ASP A 252 -5.45 2.25 -2.99
N THR A 253 -5.53 1.78 -4.24
CA THR A 253 -5.90 0.39 -4.54
C THR A 253 -4.88 -0.61 -3.98
N ALA A 254 -3.58 -0.40 -4.18
CA ALA A 254 -2.54 -1.30 -3.72
C ALA A 254 -2.45 -1.38 -2.18
N ILE A 255 -2.60 -0.26 -1.50
CA ILE A 255 -2.61 -0.18 -0.03
C ILE A 255 -3.83 -0.90 0.52
N PHE A 256 -5.01 -0.63 -0.04
CA PHE A 256 -6.26 -1.22 0.41
C PHE A 256 -6.27 -2.75 0.22
N GLU A 257 -5.92 -3.25 -0.96
CA GLU A 257 -5.84 -4.69 -1.20
C GLU A 257 -4.92 -5.38 -0.19
N ASN A 258 -3.78 -4.77 0.12
CA ASN A 258 -2.85 -5.30 1.11
C ASN A 258 -3.41 -5.25 2.54
N LEU A 259 -4.08 -4.15 2.92
CA LEU A 259 -4.74 -4.01 4.23
C LEU A 259 -5.89 -5.01 4.38
N GLU A 260 -6.74 -5.18 3.36
CA GLU A 260 -7.83 -6.17 3.37
C GLU A 260 -7.30 -7.60 3.43
N GLN A 261 -6.27 -7.93 2.67
CA GLN A 261 -5.63 -9.25 2.78
C GLN A 261 -5.08 -9.50 4.19
N ARG A 262 -4.46 -8.49 4.83
CA ARG A 262 -3.99 -8.60 6.22
C ARG A 262 -5.15 -8.79 7.17
N ARG A 263 -6.23 -8.02 7.02
CA ARG A 263 -7.44 -8.13 7.84
C ARG A 263 -8.07 -9.51 7.70
N LEU A 264 -8.21 -10.00 6.48
CA LEU A 264 -8.71 -11.36 6.22
C LEU A 264 -7.82 -12.42 6.87
N ARG A 265 -6.50 -12.31 6.76
CA ARG A 265 -5.56 -13.23 7.42
C ARG A 265 -5.66 -13.14 8.95
N GLU A 266 -5.83 -11.96 9.53
CA GLU A 266 -6.02 -11.79 10.98
C GLU A 266 -7.35 -12.39 11.47
N VAL A 267 -8.43 -12.19 10.73
CA VAL A 267 -9.75 -12.77 11.06
C VAL A 267 -9.73 -14.28 10.90
N LEU A 268 -9.20 -14.78 9.79
CA LEU A 268 -9.06 -16.23 9.55
C LEU A 268 -8.09 -16.88 10.56
N GLY A 269 -6.99 -16.19 10.91
CA GLY A 269 -6.02 -16.67 11.89
C GLY A 269 -6.54 -16.80 13.33
N ARG A 270 -7.72 -16.21 13.63
CA ARG A 270 -8.43 -16.46 14.90
C ARG A 270 -9.27 -17.72 14.86
N SER A 271 -9.63 -18.19 13.67
CA SER A 271 -10.50 -19.36 13.47
C SER A 271 -9.75 -20.59 12.97
N VAL A 272 -8.59 -20.39 12.36
CA VAL A 272 -7.72 -21.44 11.79
C VAL A 272 -6.31 -21.23 12.31
N ASP A 273 -5.64 -22.30 12.73
CA ASP A 273 -4.22 -22.22 13.16
C ASP A 273 -3.36 -21.63 12.05
N ARG A 274 -2.44 -20.73 12.45
CA ARG A 274 -1.56 -20.01 11.52
C ARG A 274 -0.74 -20.94 10.62
N ARG A 275 -0.27 -22.06 11.11
CA ARG A 275 0.54 -23.02 10.35
C ARG A 275 -0.31 -23.76 9.29
N VAL A 276 -1.58 -24.03 9.62
CA VAL A 276 -2.55 -24.58 8.67
C VAL A 276 -2.82 -23.56 7.57
N MET A 277 -3.02 -22.30 7.91
CA MET A 277 -3.23 -21.25 6.94
C MET A 277 -1.99 -21.02 6.04
N GLU A 278 -0.78 -21.02 6.60
CA GLU A 278 0.47 -20.94 5.84
C GLU A 278 0.60 -22.09 4.84
N ARG A 279 0.21 -23.30 5.22
CA ARG A 279 0.22 -24.47 4.33
C ARG A 279 -0.80 -24.34 3.21
N LEU A 280 -2.01 -23.90 3.51
CA LEU A 280 -3.07 -23.67 2.52
C LEU A 280 -2.67 -22.62 1.49
N LEU A 281 -2.03 -21.54 1.93
CA LEU A 281 -1.58 -20.45 1.05
C LEU A 281 -0.35 -20.81 0.21
N SER A 282 0.52 -21.71 0.71
CA SER A 282 1.77 -22.08 0.02
C SER A 282 1.59 -23.10 -1.08
N THR A 283 0.57 -23.96 -0.99
CA THR A 283 0.40 -25.09 -1.93
C THR A 283 -0.42 -24.75 -3.15
N GLY A 284 -1.26 -23.68 -3.12
CA GLY A 284 -2.06 -23.29 -4.30
C GLY A 284 -2.97 -24.38 -4.88
N GLU A 285 -2.84 -25.61 -4.39
CA GLU A 285 -3.53 -26.77 -4.89
C GLU A 285 -4.68 -27.16 -3.95
N VAL A 286 -5.85 -27.25 -4.52
CA VAL A 286 -7.05 -27.84 -3.91
C VAL A 286 -6.83 -29.32 -3.48
N GLY A 287 -5.69 -29.91 -3.83
CA GLY A 287 -5.32 -31.28 -3.54
C GLY A 287 -4.86 -31.58 -2.10
N PHE A 288 -4.45 -30.57 -1.34
CA PHE A 288 -4.05 -30.68 0.08
C PHE A 288 -5.23 -31.16 0.98
N LEU A 289 -6.45 -31.00 0.48
CA LEU A 289 -7.70 -31.33 1.17
C LEU A 289 -8.01 -32.84 1.23
N ARG A 290 -7.29 -33.68 0.46
CA ARG A 290 -7.64 -35.11 0.28
C ARG A 290 -7.18 -36.05 1.40
N GLY A 291 -6.56 -35.56 2.46
CA GLY A 291 -6.03 -36.37 3.55
C GLY A 291 -4.71 -37.06 3.21
N GLU A 292 -3.64 -36.68 3.88
CA GLU A 292 -2.29 -37.22 3.74
C GLU A 292 -2.00 -38.19 4.91
N ARG A 293 -1.38 -39.35 4.61
CA ARG A 293 -0.90 -40.27 5.64
C ARG A 293 0.42 -39.73 6.21
N ILE A 294 0.44 -39.43 7.50
CA ILE A 294 1.58 -38.92 8.21
C ILE A 294 1.87 -39.71 9.49
N VAL A 295 3.09 -39.58 10.00
CA VAL A 295 3.44 -39.98 11.37
C VAL A 295 3.59 -38.72 12.21
N ALA A 296 2.76 -38.58 13.24
CA ALA A 296 2.72 -37.36 14.06
C ALA A 296 2.39 -37.72 15.52
N SER A 297 2.59 -36.73 16.42
CA SER A 297 2.16 -36.84 17.81
C SER A 297 0.94 -35.95 18.07
N VAL A 298 -0.05 -36.49 18.76
CA VAL A 298 -1.24 -35.76 19.20
C VAL A 298 -1.18 -35.61 20.72
N LEU A 299 -1.37 -34.37 21.17
CA LEU A 299 -1.41 -33.97 22.58
C LEU A 299 -2.84 -33.53 22.91
N TYR A 300 -3.36 -34.06 24.02
CA TYR A 300 -4.59 -33.60 24.64
C TYR A 300 -4.32 -33.10 26.03
N CYS A 301 -4.90 -31.96 26.39
CA CYS A 301 -4.79 -31.33 27.70
C CYS A 301 -6.18 -30.91 28.16
N ASP A 302 -6.56 -31.25 29.40
CA ASP A 302 -7.90 -31.05 29.91
C ASP A 302 -7.87 -30.72 31.42
N ILE A 303 -8.77 -29.86 31.90
CA ILE A 303 -8.87 -29.47 33.29
C ILE A 303 -9.62 -30.56 34.09
N ARG A 304 -9.04 -31.04 35.16
CA ARG A 304 -9.67 -32.06 35.99
C ARG A 304 -10.77 -31.46 36.85
N GLY A 305 -11.99 -31.99 36.72
CA GLY A 305 -13.15 -31.47 37.45
C GLY A 305 -13.73 -30.17 36.91
N SER A 306 -13.50 -29.87 35.65
CA SER A 306 -14.02 -28.64 34.98
C SER A 306 -15.53 -28.51 35.07
N THR A 307 -16.30 -29.61 35.02
CA THR A 307 -17.75 -29.61 35.19
C THR A 307 -18.16 -29.07 36.58
N SER A 308 -17.51 -29.56 37.64
CA SER A 308 -17.77 -29.06 39.00
C SER A 308 -17.32 -27.61 39.18
N LEU A 309 -16.20 -27.21 38.53
CA LEU A 309 -15.76 -25.83 38.52
C LEU A 309 -16.80 -24.90 37.86
N ALA A 310 -17.40 -25.35 36.77
CA ALA A 310 -18.43 -24.60 36.05
C ALA A 310 -19.73 -24.44 36.87
N GLU A 311 -20.09 -25.45 37.68
CA GLU A 311 -21.27 -25.39 38.54
C GLU A 311 -21.14 -24.41 39.72
N HIS A 312 -19.88 -24.13 40.17
CA HIS A 312 -19.63 -23.36 41.39
C HIS A 312 -19.02 -21.96 41.09
N THR A 313 -18.69 -21.66 39.85
CA THR A 313 -18.06 -20.40 39.45
C THR A 313 -19.06 -19.54 38.69
N ASP A 314 -19.03 -18.21 38.90
CA ASP A 314 -19.81 -17.28 38.12
C ASP A 314 -19.50 -17.43 36.63
N PRO A 315 -20.52 -17.47 35.72
CA PRO A 315 -20.32 -17.75 34.31
C PRO A 315 -19.38 -16.77 33.59
N GLU A 316 -19.42 -15.48 33.94
CA GLU A 316 -18.55 -14.48 33.33
C GLU A 316 -17.10 -14.70 33.78
N LEU A 317 -16.90 -14.95 35.06
CA LEU A 317 -15.59 -15.26 35.64
C LEU A 317 -15.01 -16.56 35.08
N LEU A 318 -15.87 -17.58 34.87
CA LEU A 318 -15.47 -18.85 34.25
C LEU A 318 -14.97 -18.65 32.82
N VAL A 319 -15.69 -17.85 32.03
CA VAL A 319 -15.30 -17.57 30.62
C VAL A 319 -13.95 -16.82 30.59
N GLU A 320 -13.73 -15.85 31.46
CA GLU A 320 -12.45 -15.15 31.56
C GLU A 320 -11.32 -16.13 31.94
N PHE A 321 -11.55 -16.98 32.95
CA PHE A 321 -10.60 -18.00 33.38
C PHE A 321 -10.25 -18.98 32.25
N ILE A 322 -11.25 -19.53 31.58
CA ILE A 322 -11.05 -20.47 30.45
C ILE A 322 -10.26 -19.80 29.33
N ASN A 323 -10.55 -18.54 28.99
CA ASN A 323 -9.80 -17.81 27.96
C ASN A 323 -8.34 -17.59 28.35
N ASP A 324 -8.04 -17.24 29.62
CA ASP A 324 -6.66 -17.05 30.08
C ASP A 324 -5.89 -18.40 30.11
N TYR A 325 -6.58 -19.47 30.54
CA TYR A 325 -6.05 -20.82 30.45
C TYR A 325 -5.73 -21.25 29.01
N LEU A 326 -6.70 -21.13 28.09
CA LEU A 326 -6.51 -21.51 26.70
C LEU A 326 -5.38 -20.67 26.06
N ALA A 327 -5.31 -19.40 26.34
CA ALA A 327 -4.23 -18.53 25.86
C ALA A 327 -2.86 -19.01 26.32
N ALA A 328 -2.72 -19.35 27.61
CA ALA A 328 -1.47 -19.87 28.16
C ALA A 328 -1.06 -21.22 27.52
N MET A 329 -2.03 -22.11 27.29
CA MET A 329 -1.76 -23.41 26.66
C MET A 329 -1.35 -23.26 25.20
N VAL A 330 -2.07 -22.43 24.44
CA VAL A 330 -1.77 -22.12 23.04
C VAL A 330 -0.37 -21.52 22.89
N ASP A 331 -0.01 -20.61 23.76
CA ASP A 331 1.30 -19.95 23.74
C ASP A 331 2.46 -20.96 23.89
N VAL A 332 2.31 -21.92 24.78
CA VAL A 332 3.29 -23.01 24.95
C VAL A 332 3.33 -23.91 23.71
N ILE A 333 2.16 -24.33 23.20
CA ILE A 333 2.08 -25.18 22.00
C ILE A 333 2.81 -24.52 20.82
N LEU A 334 2.56 -23.24 20.57
CA LEU A 334 3.16 -22.51 19.47
C LEU A 334 4.68 -22.32 19.65
N ARG A 335 5.15 -22.08 20.87
CA ARG A 335 6.61 -21.99 21.14
C ARG A 335 7.34 -23.29 20.82
N HIS A 336 6.71 -24.44 21.01
CA HIS A 336 7.26 -25.74 20.63
C HIS A 336 6.93 -26.14 19.19
N GLU A 337 6.46 -25.18 18.36
CA GLU A 337 6.08 -25.39 16.96
C GLU A 337 5.00 -26.47 16.80
N GLY A 338 4.09 -26.59 17.75
CA GLY A 338 2.86 -27.36 17.64
C GLY A 338 1.79 -26.59 16.85
N THR A 339 0.79 -27.30 16.39
CA THR A 339 -0.40 -26.79 15.70
C THR A 339 -1.61 -27.03 16.58
N VAL A 340 -2.37 -26.00 16.90
CA VAL A 340 -3.63 -26.17 17.65
C VAL A 340 -4.70 -26.68 16.69
N ASP A 341 -5.24 -27.86 16.97
CA ASP A 341 -6.29 -28.47 16.13
C ASP A 341 -7.68 -27.90 16.47
N LYS A 342 -8.06 -28.04 17.72
CA LYS A 342 -9.35 -27.53 18.23
C LYS A 342 -9.40 -27.45 19.73
N PHE A 343 -10.42 -26.74 20.21
CA PHE A 343 -10.86 -26.77 21.60
C PHE A 343 -12.18 -27.54 21.70
N VAL A 344 -12.32 -28.37 22.71
CA VAL A 344 -13.58 -29.08 23.01
C VAL A 344 -13.92 -28.79 24.48
N GLY A 345 -14.68 -27.70 24.69
CA GLY A 345 -14.85 -27.13 26.02
C GLY A 345 -13.52 -26.57 26.55
N ASP A 346 -13.02 -27.10 27.65
CA ASP A 346 -11.73 -26.80 28.23
C ASP A 346 -10.59 -27.72 27.72
N GLU A 347 -10.91 -28.76 26.95
CA GLU A 347 -9.90 -29.65 26.36
C GLU A 347 -9.22 -28.95 25.16
N VAL A 348 -7.88 -28.97 25.16
CA VAL A 348 -7.05 -28.51 24.04
C VAL A 348 -6.47 -29.70 23.30
N MET A 349 -6.70 -29.78 21.99
CA MET A 349 -6.05 -30.75 21.10
C MET A 349 -4.96 -30.07 20.27
N ALA A 350 -3.75 -30.60 20.30
CA ALA A 350 -2.62 -30.10 19.53
C ALA A 350 -1.89 -31.20 18.77
N LEU A 351 -1.29 -30.82 17.65
CA LEU A 351 -0.57 -31.68 16.72
C LEU A 351 0.90 -31.27 16.65
N PHE A 352 1.80 -32.25 16.61
CA PHE A 352 3.22 -32.07 16.36
C PHE A 352 3.64 -32.97 15.20
N GLY A 353 4.24 -32.39 14.15
CA GLY A 353 4.52 -33.07 12.88
C GLY A 353 3.45 -32.90 11.80
N ALA A 354 2.46 -32.03 12.03
CA ALA A 354 1.44 -31.61 11.06
C ALA A 354 1.13 -30.11 11.24
N PRO A 355 0.79 -29.36 10.16
CA PRO A 355 0.79 -29.73 8.75
C PRO A 355 2.19 -29.82 8.13
N PHE A 356 3.23 -29.41 8.85
CA PHE A 356 4.62 -29.51 8.43
C PHE A 356 5.32 -30.68 9.15
N PRO A 357 5.99 -31.59 8.41
CA PRO A 357 6.71 -32.70 9.00
C PRO A 357 7.80 -32.24 9.98
N GLN A 358 7.92 -32.93 11.10
CA GLN A 358 8.96 -32.69 12.13
C GLN A 358 9.56 -34.03 12.52
N THR A 359 10.87 -34.18 12.50
CA THR A 359 11.55 -35.41 12.88
C THR A 359 11.52 -35.66 14.40
N ASP A 360 11.37 -34.60 15.19
CA ASP A 360 11.38 -34.59 16.65
C ASP A 360 10.00 -34.31 17.26
N HIS A 361 8.91 -34.56 16.50
CA HIS A 361 7.53 -34.25 16.91
C HIS A 361 7.16 -34.80 18.29
N ALA A 362 7.59 -36.02 18.64
CA ALA A 362 7.29 -36.63 19.93
C ALA A 362 8.02 -35.91 21.09
N LEU A 363 9.28 -35.50 20.88
CA LEU A 363 10.06 -34.76 21.84
C LEU A 363 9.46 -33.35 22.09
N ARG A 364 9.06 -32.67 21.01
CA ARG A 364 8.37 -31.38 21.08
C ARG A 364 7.07 -31.47 21.86
N ALA A 365 6.26 -32.48 21.58
CA ALA A 365 5.01 -32.72 22.29
C ALA A 365 5.22 -32.90 23.81
N VAL A 366 6.23 -33.70 24.20
CA VAL A 366 6.52 -33.92 25.63
C VAL A 366 7.07 -32.65 26.30
N ARG A 367 7.97 -31.92 25.63
CA ARG A 367 8.47 -30.64 26.17
C ARG A 367 7.36 -29.63 26.34
N ALA A 368 6.47 -29.52 25.34
CA ALA A 368 5.30 -28.67 25.44
C ALA A 368 4.40 -29.07 26.62
N ALA A 369 4.12 -30.34 26.79
CA ALA A 369 3.29 -30.82 27.88
C ALA A 369 3.87 -30.50 29.28
N LEU A 370 5.17 -30.65 29.46
CA LEU A 370 5.85 -30.29 30.72
C LEU A 370 5.82 -28.79 30.98
N GLU A 371 6.02 -27.99 29.96
CA GLU A 371 5.95 -26.52 30.06
C GLU A 371 4.48 -26.06 30.26
N MET A 372 3.49 -26.72 29.65
CA MET A 372 2.07 -26.44 29.89
C MET A 372 1.70 -26.66 31.38
N GLN A 373 2.19 -27.72 32.01
CA GLN A 373 2.00 -27.92 33.45
C GLN A 373 2.57 -26.76 34.28
N ALA A 374 3.77 -26.28 33.93
CA ALA A 374 4.40 -25.16 34.61
C ALA A 374 3.65 -23.83 34.37
N ALA A 375 3.28 -23.56 33.13
CA ALA A 375 2.53 -22.35 32.76
C ALA A 375 1.15 -22.29 33.44
N TYR A 376 0.50 -23.44 33.56
CA TYR A 376 -0.81 -23.55 34.20
C TYR A 376 -0.76 -23.22 35.70
N GLN A 377 0.33 -23.52 36.41
CA GLN A 377 0.48 -23.11 37.81
C GLN A 377 0.38 -21.59 37.93
N GLY A 378 1.02 -20.83 37.04
CA GLY A 378 0.94 -19.37 37.05
C GLY A 378 -0.48 -18.85 36.76
N VAL A 379 -1.27 -19.54 35.90
CA VAL A 379 -2.69 -19.24 35.70
C VAL A 379 -3.45 -19.49 36.98
N MET A 380 -3.30 -20.64 37.60
CA MET A 380 -4.01 -20.99 38.84
C MET A 380 -3.67 -20.10 40.03
N ASP A 381 -2.44 -19.65 40.15
CA ASP A 381 -2.07 -18.72 41.23
C ASP A 381 -2.79 -17.36 41.05
N ARG A 382 -2.86 -16.83 39.87
CA ARG A 382 -3.60 -15.57 39.59
C ARG A 382 -5.12 -15.72 39.82
N TRP A 383 -5.69 -16.83 39.41
CA TRP A 383 -7.14 -17.04 39.44
C TRP A 383 -7.62 -17.52 40.83
N GLY A 384 -6.77 -18.23 41.59
CA GLY A 384 -7.04 -18.57 42.98
C GLY A 384 -7.24 -17.34 43.86
N GLU A 385 -6.51 -16.23 43.59
CA GLU A 385 -6.68 -14.93 44.27
C GLU A 385 -8.03 -14.28 43.93
N ARG A 386 -8.62 -14.63 42.74
CA ARG A 386 -9.92 -14.14 42.31
C ARG A 386 -11.09 -15.07 42.70
N GLY A 387 -10.83 -16.13 43.47
CA GLY A 387 -11.85 -17.03 44.01
C GLY A 387 -12.19 -18.23 43.10
N VAL A 388 -11.39 -18.54 42.08
CA VAL A 388 -11.54 -19.73 41.26
C VAL A 388 -10.90 -20.92 41.97
N ASP A 389 -11.64 -22.01 42.14
CA ASP A 389 -11.13 -23.22 42.79
C ASP A 389 -9.96 -23.85 42.02
N ARG A 390 -8.95 -24.34 42.77
CA ARG A 390 -7.77 -24.98 42.17
C ARG A 390 -8.14 -26.31 41.53
N SER A 391 -8.07 -26.35 40.21
CA SER A 391 -8.34 -27.56 39.40
C SER A 391 -7.12 -27.87 38.54
N PRO A 392 -6.40 -28.98 38.77
CA PRO A 392 -5.18 -29.30 38.02
C PRO A 392 -5.52 -29.77 36.58
N ILE A 393 -4.55 -29.65 35.66
CA ILE A 393 -4.66 -30.21 34.29
C ILE A 393 -4.05 -31.63 34.23
N GLY A 394 -4.62 -32.47 33.32
CA GLY A 394 -4.05 -33.75 32.92
C GLY A 394 -3.72 -33.73 31.44
N ILE A 395 -2.58 -34.31 31.06
CA ILE A 395 -2.14 -34.31 29.65
C ILE A 395 -1.85 -35.70 29.16
N GLY A 396 -2.35 -36.02 27.95
CA GLY A 396 -2.13 -37.28 27.24
C GLY A 396 -1.48 -37.07 25.88
N ILE A 397 -0.45 -37.87 25.57
CA ILE A 397 0.26 -37.81 24.29
C ILE A 397 0.30 -39.19 23.64
N ALA A 398 -0.05 -39.27 22.38
CA ALA A 398 0.12 -40.48 21.56
C ALA A 398 0.77 -40.16 20.23
N THR A 399 1.62 -41.05 19.77
CA THR A 399 2.34 -40.98 18.49
C THR A 399 1.94 -42.16 17.61
N GLY A 400 1.82 -41.93 16.32
CA GLY A 400 1.56 -42.97 15.34
C GLY A 400 1.09 -42.47 13.98
N GLU A 401 0.73 -43.40 13.10
CA GLU A 401 0.15 -43.05 11.81
C GLU A 401 -1.23 -42.40 11.95
N LEU A 402 -1.41 -41.34 11.21
CA LEU A 402 -2.63 -40.53 11.15
C LEU A 402 -2.90 -40.13 9.71
N ILE A 403 -4.15 -39.86 9.40
CA ILE A 403 -4.52 -39.13 8.18
C ILE A 403 -4.80 -37.71 8.59
N ALA A 404 -4.01 -36.78 8.05
CA ALA A 404 -4.15 -35.33 8.26
C ALA A 404 -4.72 -34.68 7.01
N GLY A 405 -5.68 -33.78 7.16
CA GLY A 405 -6.29 -33.08 6.04
C GLY A 405 -7.56 -32.36 6.43
N GLU A 406 -8.22 -31.74 5.46
CA GLU A 406 -9.54 -31.18 5.64
C GLU A 406 -10.60 -32.27 5.76
N MET A 407 -11.41 -32.14 6.77
CA MET A 407 -12.52 -33.09 7.04
C MET A 407 -13.79 -32.29 7.31
N GLY A 408 -14.86 -32.67 6.66
CA GLY A 408 -16.16 -32.01 6.80
C GLY A 408 -17.03 -32.12 5.57
N SER A 409 -17.87 -31.12 5.36
CA SER A 409 -18.77 -31.00 4.20
C SER A 409 -18.25 -29.89 3.27
N GLU A 410 -18.85 -29.77 2.08
CA GLU A 410 -18.57 -28.65 1.15
C GLU A 410 -18.79 -27.25 1.77
N GLN A 411 -19.68 -27.19 2.78
CA GLN A 411 -20.02 -25.91 3.45
C GLN A 411 -19.16 -25.59 4.68
N ARG A 412 -18.55 -26.62 5.30
CA ARG A 412 -17.75 -26.48 6.52
C ARG A 412 -16.72 -27.58 6.62
N THR A 413 -15.47 -27.22 6.54
CA THR A 413 -14.32 -28.08 6.71
C THR A 413 -13.46 -27.63 7.88
N ASN A 414 -12.79 -28.58 8.53
CA ASN A 414 -11.73 -28.30 9.50
C ASN A 414 -10.50 -29.12 9.13
N TYR A 415 -9.33 -28.52 9.17
CA TYR A 415 -8.10 -29.28 9.14
C TYR A 415 -7.93 -30.03 10.46
N THR A 416 -7.82 -31.34 10.41
CA THR A 416 -7.68 -32.21 11.58
C THR A 416 -7.00 -33.51 11.24
N VAL A 417 -6.80 -34.37 12.25
CA VAL A 417 -6.25 -35.71 12.06
C VAL A 417 -7.22 -36.79 12.51
N ILE A 418 -7.24 -37.90 11.77
CA ILE A 418 -7.98 -39.10 12.14
C ILE A 418 -7.01 -40.27 12.20
N GLY A 419 -7.17 -41.14 13.21
CA GLY A 419 -6.43 -42.38 13.34
C GLY A 419 -6.37 -42.93 14.76
N ARG A 420 -5.73 -44.08 14.90
CA ARG A 420 -5.65 -44.78 16.21
C ARG A 420 -4.89 -43.94 17.24
N ALA A 421 -3.84 -43.20 16.81
CA ALA A 421 -3.05 -42.37 17.72
C ALA A 421 -3.89 -41.24 18.29
N ALA A 422 -4.75 -40.58 17.51
CA ALA A 422 -5.64 -39.53 17.99
C ALA A 422 -6.59 -40.05 19.10
N ASN A 423 -7.28 -41.16 18.83
CA ASN A 423 -8.18 -41.78 19.81
C ASN A 423 -7.44 -42.26 21.06
N LEU A 424 -6.21 -42.77 20.89
CA LEU A 424 -5.39 -43.23 22.01
C LEU A 424 -4.94 -42.04 22.87
N GLY A 425 -4.53 -40.90 22.27
CA GLY A 425 -4.15 -39.68 22.97
C GLY A 425 -5.28 -39.17 23.87
N ALA A 426 -6.51 -39.08 23.33
CA ALA A 426 -7.68 -38.66 24.10
C ALA A 426 -7.94 -39.61 25.29
N ARG A 427 -7.86 -40.92 25.08
CA ARG A 427 -8.03 -41.89 26.17
C ARG A 427 -6.93 -41.79 27.23
N ILE A 428 -5.68 -41.59 26.83
CA ILE A 428 -4.56 -41.37 27.74
C ILE A 428 -4.79 -40.10 28.56
N CYS A 429 -5.24 -39.01 27.92
CA CYS A 429 -5.62 -37.79 28.60
C CYS A 429 -6.71 -38.03 29.63
N ALA A 430 -7.78 -38.76 29.28
CA ALA A 430 -8.90 -39.04 30.18
C ALA A 430 -8.48 -39.79 31.47
N VAL A 431 -7.44 -40.62 31.43
CA VAL A 431 -6.93 -41.37 32.63
C VAL A 431 -5.82 -40.67 33.37
N ALA A 432 -5.25 -39.61 32.79
CA ALA A 432 -4.22 -38.79 33.44
C ALA A 432 -4.80 -38.08 34.68
N ARG A 433 -4.17 -38.20 35.83
CA ARG A 433 -4.55 -37.47 37.01
C ARG A 433 -4.07 -36.01 36.90
N GLY A 434 -4.59 -35.16 37.75
CA GLY A 434 -4.10 -33.77 37.86
C GLY A 434 -2.60 -33.70 38.06
N GLY A 435 -1.92 -32.87 37.31
CA GLY A 435 -0.47 -32.72 37.30
C GLY A 435 0.31 -33.80 36.53
N GLN A 436 -0.38 -34.79 35.93
CA GLN A 436 0.30 -35.86 35.21
C GLN A 436 0.37 -35.59 33.68
N VAL A 437 1.52 -36.00 33.13
CA VAL A 437 1.72 -36.13 31.68
C VAL A 437 1.91 -37.61 31.35
N LEU A 438 0.99 -38.20 30.64
CA LEU A 438 1.05 -39.62 30.25
C LEU A 438 1.33 -39.72 28.74
N ILE A 439 2.19 -40.65 28.35
CA ILE A 439 2.57 -40.87 26.94
C ILE A 439 2.33 -42.28 26.50
N SER A 440 2.04 -42.49 25.22
CA SER A 440 1.92 -43.83 24.66
C SER A 440 3.27 -44.57 24.57
N PRO A 441 3.32 -45.87 24.53
CA PRO A 441 4.57 -46.64 24.34
C PRO A 441 5.30 -46.25 23.05
N VAL A 442 4.58 -45.94 21.98
CA VAL A 442 5.14 -45.50 20.70
C VAL A 442 5.80 -44.12 20.86
N SER A 443 5.14 -43.21 21.59
CA SER A 443 5.74 -41.89 21.90
C SER A 443 7.05 -42.04 22.67
N TYR A 444 7.10 -42.93 23.64
CA TYR A 444 8.31 -43.24 24.42
C TYR A 444 9.43 -43.78 23.53
N THR A 445 9.11 -44.67 22.60
CA THR A 445 10.09 -45.22 21.64
C THR A 445 10.70 -44.08 20.77
N HIS A 446 9.90 -43.16 20.28
CA HIS A 446 10.36 -42.02 19.50
C HIS A 446 11.23 -41.02 20.30
N LEU A 447 11.13 -41.04 21.64
CA LEU A 447 11.97 -40.21 22.52
C LEU A 447 13.33 -40.84 22.75
N THR A 448 13.42 -42.15 22.78
CA THR A 448 14.58 -42.92 23.29
C THR A 448 15.45 -43.51 22.19
N LEU A 449 14.93 -43.70 20.99
CA LEU A 449 15.71 -44.17 19.86
C LEU A 449 16.40 -42.99 19.15
N PRO A 450 17.74 -43.07 18.89
CA PRO A 450 18.39 -42.13 18.00
C PRO A 450 17.72 -42.22 16.64
N THR A 451 17.46 -41.08 16.01
CA THR A 451 16.89 -40.99 14.66
C THR A 451 17.87 -41.68 13.70
N ILE A 452 17.64 -42.96 13.37
CA ILE A 452 18.40 -43.65 12.34
C ILE A 452 17.87 -43.09 11.02
N TYR A 453 18.64 -42.26 10.36
CA TYR A 453 18.37 -41.84 9.00
C TYR A 453 18.41 -43.08 8.11
N SER A 454 17.26 -43.45 7.54
CA SER A 454 17.24 -44.33 6.39
C SER A 454 17.89 -43.56 5.24
N VAL A 455 18.97 -44.08 4.72
CA VAL A 455 19.68 -43.69 3.50
C VAL A 455 18.79 -43.89 2.29
#